data_a15656d4d6bd51adbf64b1ca2268151e
#
_entry.id   a15656d4d6bd51adbf64b1ca2268151e
#
_cell.length_a   1.000
_cell.length_b   1.000
_cell.length_c   1.000
_cell.angle_alpha   90.00
_cell.angle_beta   90.00
_cell.angle_gamma   90.00
#
_symmetry.space_group_name_H-M   'P 1'
#
loop_
_entity.id
_entity.type
_entity.pdbx_description
1 polymer ?
#
loop_
_entity_poly.entity_id
_entity_poly.type
_entity_poly.pdbx_seq_one_letter_code
_entity_poly.pdbx_strand_id
1 'polypeptide(L)'
;MPRFVKIEEGIVHKPEFDQYVPAHKAYVKELIAQGHQARSGYWATRGGGMMIFQAESMAQAQAIVARDPLIQNGCVSYKLYEWRVVVE
;
A
#
# COMPACT_ATOMS: atom_id res chain seq x y z
N MET A 1 7.37 -16.47 -0.14
CA MET A 1 7.38 -15.33 0.79
C MET A 1 5.97 -15.10 1.35
N PRO A 2 5.86 -14.71 2.62
CA PRO A 2 4.57 -14.32 3.18
C PRO A 2 3.93 -13.18 2.40
N ARG A 3 2.61 -13.16 2.38
CA ARG A 3 1.82 -12.08 1.79
C ARG A 3 1.31 -11.14 2.86
N PHE A 4 1.23 -9.87 2.52
CA PHE A 4 0.77 -8.82 3.42
C PHE A 4 -0.31 -8.02 2.74
N VAL A 5 -1.22 -7.50 3.54
CA VAL A 5 -2.32 -6.65 3.08
C VAL A 5 -2.26 -5.35 3.86
N LYS A 6 -2.18 -4.24 3.15
CA LYS A 6 -2.33 -2.90 3.71
C LYS A 6 -3.70 -2.38 3.31
N ILE A 7 -4.53 -2.07 4.30
CA ILE A 7 -5.84 -1.45 4.08
C ILE A 7 -5.74 -0.01 4.54
N GLU A 8 -6.17 0.93 3.70
CA GLU A 8 -5.99 2.35 3.99
C GLU A 8 -7.24 3.17 3.72
N GLU A 9 -7.37 4.27 4.45
CA GLU A 9 -8.40 5.28 4.27
C GLU A 9 -7.75 6.64 4.07
N GLY A 10 -8.26 7.42 3.11
CA GLY A 10 -7.82 8.79 2.91
C GLY A 10 -8.30 9.67 4.07
N ILE A 11 -7.40 10.52 4.59
CA ILE A 11 -7.71 11.41 5.72
C ILE A 11 -7.48 12.89 5.38
N VAL A 12 -7.23 13.21 4.11
CA VAL A 12 -7.06 14.57 3.61
C VAL A 12 -8.04 14.83 2.48
N HIS A 13 -8.20 16.10 2.10
CA HIS A 13 -9.03 16.45 0.95
C HIS A 13 -8.44 15.90 -0.35
N LYS A 14 -9.32 15.59 -1.30
CA LYS A 14 -8.95 14.95 -2.56
C LYS A 14 -7.83 15.68 -3.31
N PRO A 15 -7.81 17.02 -3.46
CA PRO A 15 -6.70 17.68 -4.16
C PRO A 15 -5.35 17.45 -3.51
N GLU A 16 -5.28 17.43 -2.18
CA GLU A 16 -4.04 17.13 -1.46
C GLU A 16 -3.63 15.66 -1.65
N PHE A 17 -4.58 14.76 -1.54
CA PHE A 17 -4.35 13.33 -1.79
C PHE A 17 -3.82 13.10 -3.21
N ASP A 18 -4.50 13.65 -4.21
CA ASP A 18 -4.17 13.45 -5.63
C ASP A 18 -2.78 13.96 -5.97
N GLN A 19 -2.25 14.91 -5.23
CA GLN A 19 -0.90 15.46 -5.42
C GLN A 19 0.18 14.37 -5.31
N TYR A 20 -0.05 13.37 -4.47
CA TYR A 20 0.93 12.30 -4.20
C TYR A 20 0.62 10.99 -4.92
N VAL A 21 -0.47 10.92 -5.69
CA VAL A 21 -0.85 9.70 -6.42
C VAL A 21 0.20 9.30 -7.47
N PRO A 22 0.77 10.21 -8.28
CA PRO A 22 1.80 9.81 -9.22
C PRO A 22 3.02 9.19 -8.55
N ALA A 23 3.47 9.75 -7.42
CA ALA A 23 4.60 9.21 -6.66
C ALA A 23 4.25 7.84 -6.05
N HIS A 24 3.01 7.67 -5.55
CA HIS A 24 2.54 6.38 -5.06
C HIS A 24 2.56 5.31 -6.16
N LYS A 25 2.09 5.64 -7.35
CA LYS A 25 2.11 4.71 -8.49
C LYS A 25 3.53 4.30 -8.87
N ALA A 26 4.46 5.25 -8.88
CA ALA A 26 5.87 4.96 -9.17
C ALA A 26 6.47 4.04 -8.10
N TYR A 27 6.16 4.28 -6.84
CA TYR A 27 6.57 3.45 -5.71
C TYR A 27 6.07 2.01 -5.85
N VAL A 28 4.79 1.81 -6.20
CA VAL A 28 4.23 0.46 -6.39
C VAL A 28 4.91 -0.25 -7.57
N LYS A 29 5.15 0.45 -8.67
CA LYS A 29 5.86 -0.12 -9.82
C LYS A 29 7.27 -0.57 -9.46
N GLU A 30 7.95 0.17 -8.61
CA GLU A 30 9.26 -0.21 -8.11
C GLU A 30 9.21 -1.48 -7.26
N LEU A 31 8.19 -1.61 -6.39
CA LEU A 31 7.99 -2.83 -5.62
C LEU A 31 7.78 -4.04 -6.52
N ILE A 32 7.03 -3.88 -7.61
CA ILE A 32 6.84 -4.94 -8.59
C ILE A 32 8.18 -5.32 -9.22
N ALA A 33 8.97 -4.34 -9.65
CA ALA A 33 10.27 -4.57 -10.26
C ALA A 33 11.25 -5.27 -9.31
N GLN A 34 11.11 -5.04 -8.01
CA GLN A 34 11.93 -5.67 -6.97
C GLN A 34 11.46 -7.06 -6.57
N GLY A 35 10.37 -7.56 -7.15
CA GLY A 35 9.88 -8.92 -6.90
C GLY A 35 8.90 -9.07 -5.75
N HIS A 36 8.38 -7.96 -5.21
CA HIS A 36 7.40 -8.02 -4.12
C HIS A 36 5.98 -8.37 -4.56
N GLN A 37 5.77 -8.56 -5.87
CA GLN A 37 4.47 -8.91 -6.46
C GLN A 37 3.34 -8.00 -5.96
N ALA A 38 3.62 -6.71 -5.89
CA ALA A 38 2.69 -5.73 -5.35
C ALA A 38 1.51 -5.50 -6.30
N ARG A 39 0.35 -5.31 -5.71
CA ARG A 39 -0.87 -4.91 -6.41
C ARG A 39 -1.61 -3.92 -5.53
N SER A 40 -1.88 -2.74 -6.08
CA SER A 40 -2.52 -1.66 -5.34
C SER A 40 -3.73 -1.16 -6.09
N GLY A 41 -4.77 -0.81 -5.36
CA GLY A 41 -6.00 -0.29 -5.93
C GLY A 41 -6.77 0.57 -4.93
N TYR A 42 -7.79 1.26 -5.42
CA TYR A 42 -8.65 2.09 -4.60
C TYR A 42 -10.09 1.57 -4.62
N TRP A 43 -10.84 1.93 -3.56
CA TRP A 43 -12.24 1.53 -3.48
C TRP A 43 -13.08 2.29 -4.48
N ALA A 44 -14.01 1.59 -5.15
CA ALA A 44 -14.89 2.20 -6.15
C ALA A 44 -15.86 3.23 -5.56
N THR A 45 -16.20 3.09 -4.29
CA THR A 45 -17.31 3.83 -3.68
C THR A 45 -16.91 4.79 -2.56
N ARG A 46 -15.63 4.80 -2.15
CA ARG A 46 -15.17 5.65 -1.03
C ARG A 46 -13.67 5.89 -1.12
N GLY A 47 -13.18 6.90 -0.41
CA GLY A 47 -11.76 7.19 -0.34
C GLY A 47 -10.98 6.08 0.38
N GLY A 48 -9.78 5.79 -0.12
CA GLY A 48 -8.93 4.75 0.38
C GLY A 48 -8.76 3.59 -0.58
N GLY A 49 -8.11 2.54 -0.12
CA GLY A 49 -7.82 1.39 -0.97
C GLY A 49 -7.06 0.30 -0.24
N MET A 50 -6.37 -0.51 -1.03
CA MET A 50 -5.66 -1.67 -0.51
C MET A 50 -4.44 -1.95 -1.36
N MET A 51 -3.37 -2.43 -0.71
CA MET A 51 -2.22 -3.00 -1.41
C MET A 51 -1.95 -4.40 -0.87
N ILE A 52 -1.76 -5.35 -1.78
CA ILE A 52 -1.30 -6.70 -1.45
C ILE A 52 0.12 -6.83 -1.98
N PHE A 53 1.01 -7.39 -1.17
CA PHE A 53 2.40 -7.56 -1.57
C PHE A 53 3.07 -8.68 -0.80
N GLN A 54 4.26 -9.08 -1.25
CA GLN A 54 5.08 -10.10 -0.58
C GLN A 54 6.28 -9.45 0.09
N ALA A 55 6.63 -9.94 1.26
CA ALA A 55 7.82 -9.54 2.00
C ALA A 55 8.31 -10.73 2.83
N GLU A 56 9.57 -10.68 3.26
CA GLU A 56 10.18 -11.77 4.00
C GLU A 56 9.69 -11.86 5.45
N SER A 57 9.25 -10.72 6.01
CA SER A 57 8.83 -10.63 7.40
C SER A 57 7.91 -9.43 7.60
N MET A 58 7.22 -9.37 8.73
CA MET A 58 6.45 -8.20 9.11
C MET A 58 7.34 -6.95 9.23
N ALA A 59 8.56 -7.09 9.73
CA ALA A 59 9.49 -5.96 9.82
C ALA A 59 9.82 -5.39 8.44
N GLN A 60 10.08 -6.24 7.44
CA GLN A 60 10.28 -5.79 6.07
C GLN A 60 9.01 -5.16 5.50
N ALA A 61 7.85 -5.78 5.76
CA ALA A 61 6.57 -5.25 5.28
C ALA A 61 6.31 -3.85 5.84
N GLN A 62 6.58 -3.62 7.11
CA GLN A 62 6.45 -2.31 7.74
C GLN A 62 7.39 -1.29 7.11
N ALA A 63 8.64 -1.68 6.83
CA ALA A 63 9.61 -0.81 6.17
C ALA A 63 9.17 -0.45 4.74
N ILE A 64 8.60 -1.40 4.00
CA ILE A 64 8.07 -1.17 2.66
C ILE A 64 6.92 -0.15 2.72
N VAL A 65 5.95 -0.36 3.60
CA VAL A 65 4.79 0.51 3.74
C VAL A 65 5.19 1.91 4.15
N ALA A 66 6.18 2.05 5.03
CA ALA A 66 6.64 3.35 5.51
C ALA A 66 7.24 4.23 4.40
N ARG A 67 7.64 3.64 3.26
CA ARG A 67 8.18 4.38 2.12
C ARG A 67 7.12 4.87 1.14
N ASP A 68 5.86 4.50 1.33
CA ASP A 68 4.77 4.96 0.47
C ASP A 68 4.60 6.48 0.61
N PRO A 69 4.67 7.23 -0.49
CA PRO A 69 4.49 8.68 -0.45
C PRO A 69 3.17 9.14 0.19
N LEU A 70 2.08 8.36 0.04
CA LEU A 70 0.81 8.67 0.68
C LEU A 70 0.92 8.58 2.21
N ILE A 71 1.72 7.65 2.72
CA ILE A 71 1.94 7.50 4.16
C ILE A 71 2.92 8.56 4.66
N GLN A 72 4.01 8.79 3.92
CA GLN A 72 5.02 9.78 4.31
C GLN A 72 4.44 11.19 4.40
N ASN A 73 3.43 11.50 3.61
CA ASN A 73 2.80 12.82 3.56
C ASN A 73 1.48 12.90 4.34
N GLY A 74 1.20 11.89 5.16
CA GLY A 74 0.04 11.94 6.05
C GLY A 74 -1.31 11.91 5.35
N CYS A 75 -1.38 11.38 4.12
CA CYS A 75 -2.61 11.38 3.32
C CYS A 75 -3.57 10.27 3.70
N VAL A 76 -3.09 9.21 4.36
CA VAL A 76 -3.89 8.03 4.69
C VAL A 76 -3.61 7.56 6.11
N SER A 77 -4.62 6.96 6.74
CA SER A 77 -4.45 6.05 7.86
C SER A 77 -4.47 4.63 7.32
N TYR A 78 -3.76 3.72 7.95
CA TYR A 78 -3.68 2.35 7.43
C TYR A 78 -3.56 1.32 8.53
N LYS A 79 -3.87 0.08 8.15
CA LYS A 79 -3.61 -1.13 8.93
C LYS A 79 -2.87 -2.13 8.05
N LEU A 80 -1.92 -2.85 8.63
CA LEU A 80 -1.09 -3.83 7.93
C LEU A 80 -1.25 -5.19 8.59
N TYR A 81 -1.53 -6.20 7.76
CA TYR A 81 -1.75 -7.57 8.21
C TYR A 81 -0.90 -8.54 7.39
N GLU A 82 -0.36 -9.57 8.05
CA GLU A 82 0.10 -10.75 7.32
C GLU A 82 -1.13 -11.58 6.92
N TRP A 83 -1.22 -11.90 5.64
CA TRP A 83 -2.36 -12.63 5.09
C TRP A 83 -1.95 -14.04 4.69
N ARG A 84 -2.43 -15.02 5.42
CA ARG A 84 -2.13 -16.43 5.16
C ARG A 84 -3.25 -17.02 4.32
N VAL A 85 -2.98 -17.16 3.03
CA VAL A 85 -3.93 -17.69 2.06
C VAL A 85 -4.15 -19.17 2.32
N VAL A 86 -5.41 -19.61 2.44
CA VAL A 86 -5.77 -21.02 2.64
C VAL A 86 -6.36 -21.65 1.38
N VAL A 87 -6.89 -20.84 0.46
CA VAL A 87 -7.39 -21.27 -0.85
C VAL A 87 -7.01 -20.20 -1.87
N GLU A 88 -6.46 -20.62 -3.00
CA GLU A 88 -6.13 -19.73 -4.11
C GLU A 88 -7.00 -19.95 -5.32
#